data_39507a80b4475301a669597eef419693
#
_entry.id   39507a80b4475301a669597eef419693
#
_cell.length_a   1.000
_cell.length_b   1.000
_cell.length_c   1.000
_cell.angle_alpha   90.00
_cell.angle_beta   90.00
_cell.angle_gamma   90.00
#
_symmetry.space_group_name_H-M   'P 1'
#
loop_
_entity.id
_entity.type
_entity.pdbx_description
1 polymer ?
#
loop_
_entity_poly.entity_id
_entity_poly.type
_entity_poly.pdbx_seq_one_letter_code
_entity_poly.pdbx_strand_id
1 'polypeptide(L)'
;MFDFNKPNIEITEMSEDKRYGRFVVEPLERGYGTTLGNRLRRIMLSSLPGAAISQVKIVGVLHEFSSIPGVKEDVTEIIMNLKTLPIKNTSETDEPKTAYIEFEGEGVVTGADIQVDSDIEIMNPDVVIATLNGGADSKLYMELTITKGRGYVSSDKNKKEDLPIGVIPIDSIYTPVERVNLTVQNTRVGQITDYDKLTLDVY
;
A
#
# COMPACT_ATOMS: atom_id res chain seq x y z
N MET A 1 20.58 27.35 31.80
CA MET A 1 19.24 27.02 31.32
C MET A 1 19.42 26.66 29.85
N PHE A 2 19.30 25.41 29.48
CA PHE A 2 19.43 25.00 28.07
C PHE A 2 18.19 25.48 27.34
N ASP A 3 18.33 26.48 26.51
CA ASP A 3 17.26 26.96 25.61
C ASP A 3 17.15 25.96 24.47
N PHE A 4 16.29 24.98 24.63
CA PHE A 4 15.95 24.07 23.56
C PHE A 4 15.09 24.84 22.57
N ASN A 5 15.67 25.28 21.47
CA ASN A 5 14.91 25.77 20.33
C ASN A 5 13.99 24.62 19.88
N LYS A 6 12.69 24.80 20.06
CA LYS A 6 11.72 23.81 19.59
C LYS A 6 11.82 23.71 18.08
N PRO A 7 12.04 22.51 17.53
CA PRO A 7 12.06 22.33 16.09
C PRO A 7 10.68 22.69 15.51
N ASN A 8 10.69 23.42 14.40
CA ASN A 8 9.52 23.68 13.61
C ASN A 8 9.35 22.55 12.57
N ILE A 9 8.12 22.12 12.36
CA ILE A 9 7.78 21.12 11.34
C ILE A 9 6.91 21.84 10.31
N GLU A 10 7.40 21.89 9.08
CA GLU A 10 6.72 22.56 7.99
C GLU A 10 6.49 21.59 6.83
N ILE A 11 5.29 21.63 6.25
CA ILE A 11 4.99 20.95 5.00
C ILE A 11 5.26 21.94 3.88
N THR A 12 6.39 21.78 3.18
CA THR A 12 6.82 22.71 2.14
C THR A 12 6.23 22.39 0.78
N GLU A 13 5.87 21.15 0.55
CA GLU A 13 5.30 20.68 -0.70
C GLU A 13 4.36 19.50 -0.45
N MET A 14 3.22 19.48 -1.12
CA MET A 14 2.30 18.34 -1.12
C MET A 14 1.63 18.28 -2.48
N SER A 15 1.60 17.08 -3.09
CA SER A 15 0.89 16.86 -4.35
C SER A 15 -0.63 16.96 -4.16
N GLU A 16 -1.36 17.33 -5.22
CA GLU A 16 -2.83 17.45 -5.19
C GLU A 16 -3.50 16.12 -4.84
N ASP A 17 -2.95 15.01 -5.32
CA ASP A 17 -3.41 13.65 -5.05
C ASP A 17 -2.94 13.08 -3.69
N LYS A 18 -2.18 13.89 -2.91
CA LYS A 18 -1.62 13.53 -1.60
C LYS A 18 -0.71 12.28 -1.60
N ARG A 19 -0.16 11.91 -2.76
CA ARG A 19 0.77 10.78 -2.89
C ARG A 19 2.22 11.16 -2.66
N TYR A 20 2.52 12.45 -2.57
CA TYR A 20 3.84 12.97 -2.27
C TYR A 20 3.74 14.11 -1.27
N GLY A 21 4.66 14.12 -0.30
CA GLY A 21 4.79 15.24 0.65
C GLY A 21 6.24 15.46 1.03
N ARG A 22 6.62 16.75 1.10
CA ARG A 22 7.91 17.19 1.61
C ARG A 22 7.75 17.86 2.96
N PHE A 23 8.41 17.29 3.94
CA PHE A 23 8.41 17.76 5.32
C PHE A 23 9.79 18.29 5.68
N VAL A 24 9.84 19.49 6.25
CA VAL A 24 11.07 20.13 6.72
C VAL A 24 10.99 20.26 8.24
N VAL A 25 12.05 19.81 8.91
CA VAL A 25 12.20 19.92 10.37
C VAL A 25 13.47 20.69 10.66
N GLU A 26 13.34 21.90 11.21
CA GLU A 26 14.46 22.76 11.60
C GLU A 26 14.05 23.72 12.73
N PRO A 27 14.99 24.22 13.53
CA PRO A 27 16.38 23.76 13.66
C PRO A 27 16.48 22.50 14.52
N LEU A 28 17.41 21.61 14.20
CA LEU A 28 17.78 20.45 14.99
C LEU A 28 19.22 20.61 15.47
N GLU A 29 19.56 20.04 16.62
CA GLU A 29 20.95 20.01 17.08
C GLU A 29 21.80 19.18 16.08
N ARG A 30 23.08 19.53 15.98
CA ARG A 30 24.03 18.86 15.08
C ARG A 30 24.04 17.35 15.26
N GLY A 31 23.90 16.64 14.13
CA GLY A 31 23.82 15.17 14.06
C GLY A 31 22.43 14.61 14.39
N TYR A 32 21.52 15.41 14.93
CA TYR A 32 20.15 14.97 15.24
C TYR A 32 19.31 14.78 13.99
N GLY A 33 19.56 15.57 12.93
CA GLY A 33 18.88 15.44 11.64
C GLY A 33 19.03 14.04 11.05
N THR A 34 20.23 13.50 11.03
CA THR A 34 20.50 12.15 10.51
C THR A 34 19.86 11.08 11.40
N THR A 35 19.97 11.21 12.72
CA THR A 35 19.42 10.23 13.67
C THR A 35 17.89 10.18 13.59
N LEU A 36 17.25 11.33 13.65
CA LEU A 36 15.79 11.46 13.58
C LEU A 36 15.26 11.02 12.21
N GLY A 37 15.89 11.48 11.13
CA GLY A 37 15.49 11.14 9.77
C GLY A 37 15.54 9.64 9.50
N ASN A 38 16.60 8.94 9.89
CA ASN A 38 16.70 7.49 9.74
C ASN A 38 15.66 6.74 10.60
N ARG A 39 15.39 7.20 11.82
CA ARG A 39 14.35 6.59 12.66
C ARG A 39 12.95 6.75 12.05
N LEU A 40 12.61 7.96 11.62
CA LEU A 40 11.33 8.24 10.98
C LEU A 40 11.17 7.43 9.69
N ARG A 41 12.20 7.41 8.84
CA ARG A 41 12.21 6.58 7.62
C ARG A 41 11.89 5.12 7.93
N ARG A 42 12.56 4.53 8.91
CA ARG A 42 12.33 3.12 9.28
C ARG A 42 10.91 2.88 9.79
N ILE A 43 10.38 3.77 10.62
CA ILE A 43 9.02 3.66 11.15
C ILE A 43 8.00 3.77 10.02
N MET A 44 8.15 4.75 9.12
CA MET A 44 7.23 4.93 7.99
C MET A 44 7.21 3.74 7.03
N LEU A 45 8.36 3.11 6.78
CA LEU A 45 8.47 1.99 5.85
C LEU A 45 8.10 0.62 6.45
N SER A 46 8.03 0.47 7.78
CA SER A 46 7.86 -0.87 8.38
C SER A 46 6.81 -0.98 9.46
N SER A 47 6.40 0.13 10.07
CA SER A 47 5.63 0.06 11.33
C SER A 47 4.24 0.70 11.24
N LEU A 48 3.96 1.44 10.17
CA LEU A 48 2.63 2.00 9.94
C LEU A 48 1.64 0.88 9.63
N PRO A 49 0.46 0.91 10.25
CA PRO A 49 -0.60 -0.05 9.95
C PRO A 49 -1.21 0.25 8.58
N GLY A 50 -1.66 -0.78 7.91
CA GLY A 50 -2.39 -0.69 6.65
C GLY A 50 -3.26 -1.90 6.42
N ALA A 51 -3.89 -1.95 5.25
CA ALA A 51 -4.68 -3.09 4.80
C ALA A 51 -4.18 -3.56 3.42
N ALA A 52 -4.24 -4.85 3.18
CA ALA A 52 -3.85 -5.44 1.92
C ALA A 52 -4.61 -6.74 1.67
N ILE A 53 -4.64 -7.16 0.41
CA ILE A 53 -5.17 -8.47 0.02
C ILE A 53 -4.15 -9.52 0.45
N SER A 54 -4.60 -10.53 1.19
CA SER A 54 -3.76 -11.64 1.67
C SER A 54 -4.01 -12.94 0.92
N GLN A 55 -5.21 -13.11 0.38
CA GLN A 55 -5.63 -14.30 -0.34
C GLN A 55 -6.58 -13.93 -1.47
N VAL A 56 -6.50 -14.70 -2.55
CA VAL A 56 -7.38 -14.58 -3.72
C VAL A 56 -7.92 -15.95 -4.06
N LYS A 57 -9.21 -16.02 -4.36
CA LYS A 57 -9.85 -17.20 -4.93
C LYS A 57 -10.54 -16.81 -6.23
N ILE A 58 -10.19 -17.49 -7.30
CA ILE A 58 -10.74 -17.24 -8.63
C ILE A 58 -11.49 -18.48 -9.06
N VAL A 59 -12.72 -18.33 -9.52
CA VAL A 59 -13.53 -19.46 -9.98
C VAL A 59 -12.87 -20.12 -11.22
N GLY A 60 -12.69 -21.42 -11.16
CA GLY A 60 -12.04 -22.18 -12.23
C GLY A 60 -10.51 -22.21 -12.18
N VAL A 61 -9.90 -21.57 -11.18
CA VAL A 61 -8.44 -21.52 -11.00
C VAL A 61 -8.03 -22.26 -9.74
N LEU A 62 -7.02 -23.11 -9.83
CA LEU A 62 -6.50 -23.89 -8.69
C LEU A 62 -5.11 -23.44 -8.23
N HIS A 63 -4.36 -22.73 -9.07
CA HIS A 63 -3.00 -22.26 -8.76
C HIS A 63 -2.65 -21.01 -9.59
N GLU A 64 -1.65 -20.25 -9.16
CA GLU A 64 -1.25 -18.97 -9.74
C GLU A 64 -0.71 -19.05 -11.18
N PHE A 65 -0.26 -20.21 -11.64
CA PHE A 65 0.30 -20.39 -12.98
C PHE A 65 -0.77 -20.82 -14.02
N SER A 66 -2.00 -20.42 -13.81
CA SER A 66 -3.13 -20.70 -14.69
C SER A 66 -3.46 -19.51 -15.57
N SER A 67 -4.14 -19.77 -16.69
CA SER A 67 -4.83 -18.74 -17.48
C SER A 67 -6.34 -18.87 -17.28
N ILE A 68 -7.06 -17.78 -17.46
CA ILE A 68 -8.52 -17.73 -17.34
C ILE A 68 -9.09 -17.58 -18.76
N PRO A 69 -9.99 -18.48 -19.20
CA PRO A 69 -10.62 -18.33 -20.52
C PRO A 69 -11.30 -16.97 -20.69
N GLY A 70 -11.03 -16.30 -21.80
CA GLY A 70 -11.62 -14.98 -22.10
C GLY A 70 -11.00 -13.80 -21.35
N VAL A 71 -9.98 -14.02 -20.53
CA VAL A 71 -9.19 -12.95 -19.88
C VAL A 71 -7.82 -12.87 -20.54
N LYS A 72 -7.35 -11.65 -20.78
CA LYS A 72 -6.07 -11.39 -21.45
C LYS A 72 -4.88 -11.68 -20.57
N GLU A 73 -4.96 -11.23 -19.32
CA GLU A 73 -3.92 -11.37 -18.31
C GLU A 73 -3.95 -12.80 -17.74
N ASP A 74 -2.79 -13.34 -17.40
CA ASP A 74 -2.71 -14.56 -16.61
C ASP A 74 -2.97 -14.29 -15.11
N VAL A 75 -3.16 -15.34 -14.33
CA VAL A 75 -3.46 -15.22 -12.89
C VAL A 75 -2.33 -14.53 -12.15
N THR A 76 -1.08 -14.76 -12.54
CA THR A 76 0.09 -14.12 -11.91
C THR A 76 0.06 -12.61 -12.15
N GLU A 77 -0.26 -12.16 -13.35
CA GLU A 77 -0.38 -10.75 -13.71
C GLU A 77 -1.53 -10.08 -12.95
N ILE A 78 -2.69 -10.74 -12.87
CA ILE A 78 -3.83 -10.29 -12.06
C ILE A 78 -3.42 -10.11 -10.59
N ILE A 79 -2.71 -11.08 -10.01
CA ILE A 79 -2.22 -11.00 -8.63
C ILE A 79 -1.24 -9.82 -8.47
N MET A 80 -0.37 -9.57 -9.44
CA MET A 80 0.53 -8.42 -9.41
C MET A 80 -0.24 -7.09 -9.44
N ASN A 81 -1.28 -6.99 -10.26
CA ASN A 81 -2.14 -5.81 -10.32
C ASN A 81 -2.89 -5.60 -8.99
N LEU A 82 -3.42 -6.66 -8.39
CA LEU A 82 -4.09 -6.60 -7.09
C LEU A 82 -3.17 -6.13 -5.95
N LYS A 83 -1.88 -6.46 -5.99
CA LYS A 83 -0.88 -6.01 -4.99
C LYS A 83 -0.61 -4.50 -5.04
N THR A 84 -0.90 -3.85 -6.17
CA THR A 84 -0.72 -2.40 -6.33
C THR A 84 -1.89 -1.58 -5.82
N LEU A 85 -3.00 -2.21 -5.43
CA LEU A 85 -4.19 -1.52 -4.94
C LEU A 85 -3.99 -0.98 -3.53
N PRO A 86 -4.00 0.33 -3.33
CA PRO A 86 -3.99 0.92 -2.00
C PRO A 86 -5.38 0.79 -1.36
N ILE A 87 -5.44 0.04 -0.28
CA ILE A 87 -6.67 -0.28 0.44
C ILE A 87 -6.64 0.38 1.80
N LYS A 88 -7.73 1.08 2.15
CA LYS A 88 -7.95 1.62 3.48
C LYS A 88 -9.05 0.83 4.18
N ASN A 89 -8.77 0.35 5.38
CA ASN A 89 -9.72 -0.37 6.22
C ASN A 89 -9.93 0.42 7.51
N THR A 90 -11.15 0.91 7.71
CA THR A 90 -11.57 1.73 8.85
C THR A 90 -12.28 0.93 9.94
N SER A 91 -12.47 -0.39 9.75
CA SER A 91 -13.12 -1.23 10.77
C SER A 91 -12.37 -1.18 12.09
N GLU A 92 -13.05 -1.34 13.21
CA GLU A 92 -12.42 -1.42 14.53
C GLU A 92 -11.85 -2.81 14.82
N THR A 93 -12.30 -3.83 14.09
CA THR A 93 -11.86 -5.22 14.26
C THR A 93 -10.68 -5.57 13.35
N ASP A 94 -9.85 -6.53 13.80
CA ASP A 94 -8.77 -7.09 13.00
C ASP A 94 -9.20 -8.34 12.20
N GLU A 95 -10.51 -8.61 12.14
CA GLU A 95 -11.05 -9.73 11.40
C GLU A 95 -10.84 -9.55 9.89
N PRO A 96 -10.50 -10.63 9.17
CA PRO A 96 -10.43 -10.58 7.71
C PRO A 96 -11.76 -10.16 7.10
N LYS A 97 -11.71 -9.27 6.12
CA LYS A 97 -12.86 -8.84 5.33
C LYS A 97 -12.82 -9.47 3.96
N THR A 98 -13.98 -9.79 3.41
CA THR A 98 -14.08 -10.34 2.07
C THR A 98 -14.60 -9.27 1.11
N ALA A 99 -13.97 -9.19 -0.06
CA ALA A 99 -14.43 -8.39 -1.18
C ALA A 99 -14.62 -9.28 -2.41
N TYR A 100 -15.44 -8.85 -3.35
CA TYR A 100 -15.78 -9.63 -4.52
C TYR A 100 -15.59 -8.82 -5.79
N ILE A 101 -15.17 -9.49 -6.86
CA ILE A 101 -15.23 -8.98 -8.23
C ILE A 101 -16.11 -9.94 -9.02
N GLU A 102 -17.13 -9.42 -9.67
CA GLU A 102 -18.00 -10.14 -10.58
C GLU A 102 -18.16 -9.33 -11.86
N PHE A 103 -17.62 -9.87 -12.94
CA PHE A 103 -17.63 -9.19 -14.24
C PHE A 103 -17.93 -10.18 -15.35
N GLU A 104 -18.85 -9.83 -16.25
CA GLU A 104 -19.26 -10.65 -17.39
C GLU A 104 -19.22 -9.83 -18.66
N GLY A 105 -18.77 -10.45 -19.76
CA GLY A 105 -18.71 -9.83 -21.08
C GLY A 105 -17.36 -9.21 -21.42
N GLU A 106 -17.33 -8.32 -22.41
CA GLU A 106 -16.13 -7.61 -22.83
C GLU A 106 -15.93 -6.33 -22.01
N GLY A 107 -14.72 -6.10 -21.53
CA GLY A 107 -14.41 -4.86 -20.81
C GLY A 107 -13.14 -4.95 -19.98
N VAL A 108 -12.84 -3.83 -19.32
CA VAL A 108 -11.69 -3.69 -18.41
C VAL A 108 -12.20 -3.69 -16.98
N VAL A 109 -11.72 -4.62 -16.18
CA VAL A 109 -12.01 -4.70 -14.75
C VAL A 109 -11.01 -3.82 -14.03
N THR A 110 -11.53 -2.93 -13.21
CA THR A 110 -10.73 -1.95 -12.46
C THR A 110 -10.96 -2.06 -10.95
N GLY A 111 -10.23 -1.28 -10.18
CA GLY A 111 -10.46 -1.18 -8.73
C GLY A 111 -11.87 -0.73 -8.35
N ALA A 112 -12.59 0.00 -9.25
CA ALA A 112 -13.96 0.43 -9.04
C ALA A 112 -14.98 -0.73 -9.06
N ASP A 113 -14.64 -1.84 -9.73
CA ASP A 113 -15.51 -3.01 -9.85
C ASP A 113 -15.43 -3.94 -8.62
N ILE A 114 -14.57 -3.61 -7.65
CA ILE A 114 -14.45 -4.38 -6.41
C ILE A 114 -15.62 -4.03 -5.48
N GLN A 115 -16.43 -5.00 -5.20
CA GLN A 115 -17.53 -4.89 -4.23
C GLN A 115 -16.96 -5.08 -2.82
N VAL A 116 -17.00 -4.03 -2.02
CA VAL A 116 -16.45 -3.99 -0.66
C VAL A 116 -17.49 -3.61 0.37
N ASP A 117 -17.25 -3.99 1.62
CA ASP A 117 -18.03 -3.50 2.76
C ASP A 117 -17.81 -1.99 2.98
N SER A 118 -18.72 -1.34 3.71
CA SER A 118 -18.65 0.09 4.05
C SER A 118 -17.36 0.53 4.76
N ASP A 119 -16.70 -0.41 5.42
CA ASP A 119 -15.47 -0.17 6.17
C ASP A 119 -14.19 -0.22 5.31
N ILE A 120 -14.32 -0.63 4.05
CA ILE A 120 -13.23 -0.78 3.10
C ILE A 120 -13.35 0.28 2.01
N GLU A 121 -12.26 0.97 1.73
CA GLU A 121 -12.17 1.97 0.68
C GLU A 121 -10.99 1.66 -0.24
N ILE A 122 -11.24 1.55 -1.54
CA ILE A 122 -10.19 1.44 -2.57
C ILE A 122 -9.78 2.85 -2.96
N MET A 123 -8.54 3.23 -2.65
CA MET A 123 -8.05 4.61 -2.81
C MET A 123 -7.73 4.97 -4.27
N ASN A 124 -7.50 3.97 -5.12
CA ASN A 124 -7.22 4.17 -6.54
C ASN A 124 -8.13 3.26 -7.40
N PRO A 125 -9.38 3.70 -7.66
CA PRO A 125 -10.36 2.90 -8.38
C PRO A 125 -10.01 2.67 -9.87
N ASP A 126 -9.12 3.49 -10.44
CA ASP A 126 -8.76 3.43 -11.87
C ASP A 126 -7.70 2.36 -12.19
N VAL A 127 -7.16 1.68 -11.19
CA VAL A 127 -6.16 0.62 -11.41
C VAL A 127 -6.80 -0.54 -12.17
N VAL A 128 -6.22 -0.87 -13.32
CA VAL A 128 -6.63 -2.03 -14.13
C VAL A 128 -6.20 -3.32 -13.44
N ILE A 129 -7.15 -4.22 -13.25
CA ILE A 129 -6.93 -5.55 -12.65
C ILE A 129 -6.84 -6.62 -13.72
N ALA A 130 -7.80 -6.63 -14.63
CA ALA A 130 -7.88 -7.60 -15.72
C ALA A 130 -8.65 -7.04 -16.92
N THR A 131 -8.44 -7.62 -18.11
CA THR A 131 -9.14 -7.25 -19.33
C THR A 131 -9.85 -8.49 -19.89
N LEU A 132 -11.16 -8.41 -20.09
CA LEU A 132 -11.95 -9.46 -20.69
C LEU A 132 -12.14 -9.19 -22.19
N ASN A 133 -11.81 -10.18 -23.01
CA ASN A 133 -11.78 -10.05 -24.48
C ASN A 133 -13.16 -10.26 -25.15
N GLY A 134 -14.21 -10.50 -24.37
CA GLY A 134 -15.53 -10.84 -24.91
C GLY A 134 -15.63 -12.30 -25.39
N GLY A 135 -16.84 -12.79 -25.42
CA GLY A 135 -17.17 -14.17 -25.79
C GLY A 135 -18.10 -14.81 -24.76
N ALA A 136 -18.64 -15.98 -25.11
CA ALA A 136 -19.62 -16.67 -24.25
C ALA A 136 -19.05 -17.09 -22.88
N ASP A 137 -17.71 -17.25 -22.80
CA ASP A 137 -17.02 -17.73 -21.61
C ASP A 137 -16.25 -16.61 -20.87
N SER A 138 -16.38 -15.34 -21.30
CA SER A 138 -15.71 -14.21 -20.67
C SER A 138 -16.41 -13.81 -19.38
N LYS A 139 -16.06 -14.50 -18.30
CA LYS A 139 -16.55 -14.26 -16.95
C LYS A 139 -15.39 -14.29 -15.96
N LEU A 140 -15.37 -13.32 -15.08
CA LEU A 140 -14.39 -13.24 -14.01
C LEU A 140 -15.12 -13.10 -12.68
N TYR A 141 -14.99 -14.13 -11.83
CA TYR A 141 -15.47 -14.08 -10.47
C TYR A 141 -14.30 -14.33 -9.52
N MET A 142 -14.04 -13.36 -8.65
CA MET A 142 -12.97 -13.42 -7.65
C MET A 142 -13.48 -13.07 -6.26
N GLU A 143 -12.95 -13.79 -5.28
CA GLU A 143 -13.12 -13.52 -3.86
C GLU A 143 -11.76 -13.09 -3.31
N LEU A 144 -11.70 -11.91 -2.70
CA LEU A 144 -10.49 -11.28 -2.18
C LEU A 144 -10.60 -11.22 -0.66
N THR A 145 -9.59 -11.76 0.04
CA THR A 145 -9.52 -11.63 1.50
C THR A 145 -8.61 -10.46 1.86
N ILE A 146 -9.17 -9.43 2.48
CA ILE A 146 -8.47 -8.23 2.92
C ILE A 146 -8.19 -8.33 4.42
N THR A 147 -6.94 -8.13 4.80
CA THR A 147 -6.48 -8.18 6.19
C THR A 147 -5.76 -6.91 6.58
N LYS A 148 -5.72 -6.63 7.88
CA LYS A 148 -4.89 -5.57 8.45
C LYS A 148 -3.52 -6.13 8.83
N GLY A 149 -2.51 -5.28 8.74
CA GLY A 149 -1.15 -5.67 9.10
C GLY A 149 -0.18 -4.50 9.08
N ARG A 150 1.11 -4.82 9.12
CA ARG A 150 2.21 -3.85 9.07
C ARG A 150 3.35 -4.39 8.23
N GLY A 151 3.98 -3.49 7.47
CA GLY A 151 5.14 -3.84 6.65
C GLY A 151 4.79 -4.82 5.54
N TYR A 152 5.60 -5.87 5.38
CA TYR A 152 5.47 -6.89 4.34
C TYR A 152 5.30 -8.28 4.96
N VAL A 153 4.34 -9.04 4.44
CA VAL A 153 4.09 -10.43 4.81
C VAL A 153 4.10 -11.28 3.55
N SER A 154 4.99 -12.28 3.49
CA SER A 154 5.08 -13.17 2.34
C SER A 154 3.88 -14.13 2.24
N SER A 155 3.61 -14.62 1.04
CA SER A 155 2.57 -15.62 0.74
C SER A 155 2.70 -16.88 1.60
N ASP A 156 3.93 -17.32 1.90
CA ASP A 156 4.16 -18.47 2.78
C ASP A 156 3.61 -18.27 4.20
N LYS A 157 3.66 -17.02 4.71
CA LYS A 157 3.08 -16.69 6.02
C LYS A 157 1.57 -16.51 5.97
N ASN A 158 1.03 -16.11 4.83
CA ASN A 158 -0.41 -16.01 4.58
C ASN A 158 -1.04 -17.38 4.32
N LYS A 159 -0.21 -18.40 4.01
CA LYS A 159 -0.64 -19.77 3.82
C LYS A 159 -0.95 -20.40 5.18
N LYS A 160 -2.23 -20.66 5.43
CA LYS A 160 -2.71 -21.41 6.60
C LYS A 160 -2.84 -22.88 6.22
N GLU A 161 -2.69 -23.80 7.20
CA GLU A 161 -2.78 -25.26 6.98
C GLU A 161 -4.17 -25.69 6.48
N ASP A 162 -5.23 -24.96 6.87
CA ASP A 162 -6.63 -25.28 6.57
C ASP A 162 -7.23 -24.43 5.42
N LEU A 163 -6.40 -23.97 4.46
CA LEU A 163 -6.92 -23.19 3.33
C LEU A 163 -7.77 -24.09 2.41
N PRO A 164 -8.96 -23.64 2.01
CA PRO A 164 -9.78 -24.34 1.02
C PRO A 164 -9.05 -24.47 -0.32
N ILE A 165 -9.35 -25.54 -1.05
CA ILE A 165 -8.80 -25.76 -2.39
C ILE A 165 -9.18 -24.59 -3.30
N GLY A 166 -8.21 -24.07 -4.08
CA GLY A 166 -8.39 -22.94 -4.99
C GLY A 166 -8.20 -21.56 -4.35
N VAL A 167 -7.92 -21.48 -3.04
CA VAL A 167 -7.50 -20.24 -2.42
C VAL A 167 -5.99 -20.08 -2.59
N ILE A 168 -5.57 -19.01 -3.21
CA ILE A 168 -4.18 -18.67 -3.51
C ILE A 168 -3.72 -17.62 -2.50
N PRO A 169 -2.80 -17.94 -1.59
CA PRO A 169 -2.20 -16.95 -0.70
C PRO A 169 -1.25 -16.07 -1.51
N ILE A 170 -1.30 -14.76 -1.28
CA ILE A 170 -0.44 -13.79 -1.95
C ILE A 170 0.37 -12.98 -0.95
N ASP A 171 1.47 -12.39 -1.42
CA ASP A 171 2.25 -11.45 -0.60
C ASP A 171 1.42 -10.20 -0.32
N SER A 172 1.48 -9.74 0.92
CA SER A 172 0.73 -8.56 1.36
C SER A 172 1.68 -7.43 1.72
N ILE A 173 1.50 -6.28 1.07
CA ILE A 173 2.22 -5.04 1.37
C ILE A 173 1.27 -4.13 2.14
N TYR A 174 1.41 -4.10 3.46
CA TYR A 174 0.54 -3.32 4.33
C TYR A 174 1.01 -1.87 4.51
N THR A 175 2.28 -1.58 4.20
CA THR A 175 2.82 -0.24 4.38
C THR A 175 2.18 0.73 3.39
N PRO A 176 1.62 1.86 3.88
CA PRO A 176 1.06 2.88 2.99
C PRO A 176 2.13 3.77 2.34
N VAL A 177 3.38 3.64 2.76
CA VAL A 177 4.51 4.44 2.27
C VAL A 177 5.42 3.57 1.42
N GLU A 178 5.60 3.95 0.17
CA GLU A 178 6.43 3.22 -0.79
C GLU A 178 7.92 3.60 -0.68
N ARG A 179 8.19 4.89 -0.50
CA ARG A 179 9.55 5.41 -0.50
C ARG A 179 9.69 6.63 0.39
N VAL A 180 10.79 6.69 1.12
CA VAL A 180 11.18 7.86 1.93
C VAL A 180 12.62 8.22 1.60
N ASN A 181 12.83 9.45 1.11
CA ASN A 181 14.15 10.03 0.97
C ASN A 181 14.40 11.02 2.09
N LEU A 182 15.62 11.08 2.59
CA LEU A 182 16.01 12.04 3.60
C LEU A 182 17.24 12.82 3.14
N THR A 183 17.25 14.11 3.44
CA THR A 183 18.37 15.01 3.21
C THR A 183 18.61 15.84 4.46
N VAL A 184 19.87 15.91 4.91
CA VAL A 184 20.25 16.74 6.05
C VAL A 184 21.19 17.82 5.55
N GLN A 185 20.90 19.06 5.86
CA GLN A 185 21.68 20.23 5.51
C GLN A 185 21.94 21.06 6.76
N ASN A 186 23.04 21.84 6.75
CA ASN A 186 23.26 22.79 7.83
C ASN A 186 22.31 23.99 7.70
N THR A 187 21.80 24.45 8.82
CA THR A 187 20.97 25.67 8.91
C THR A 187 21.52 26.62 9.95
N ARG A 188 21.12 27.87 9.87
CA ARG A 188 21.59 28.93 10.74
C ARG A 188 20.49 29.39 11.69
N VAL A 189 20.83 29.48 12.97
CA VAL A 189 19.96 30.11 13.97
C VAL A 189 20.72 31.27 14.62
N GLY A 190 20.31 32.51 14.35
CA GLY A 190 21.03 33.69 14.80
C GLY A 190 22.44 33.78 14.21
N GLN A 191 23.46 33.72 15.07
CA GLN A 191 24.87 33.70 14.66
C GLN A 191 25.48 32.31 14.58
N ILE A 192 24.75 31.27 15.03
CA ILE A 192 25.20 29.88 15.08
C ILE A 192 24.79 29.17 13.79
N THR A 193 25.75 28.62 13.07
CA THR A 193 25.52 27.92 11.78
C THR A 193 25.60 26.40 11.89
N ASP A 194 25.52 25.86 13.10
CA ASP A 194 25.83 24.47 13.41
C ASP A 194 24.55 23.63 13.74
N TYR A 195 23.42 24.06 13.21
CA TYR A 195 22.16 23.33 13.33
C TYR A 195 21.88 22.54 12.07
N ASP A 196 21.14 21.43 12.24
CA ASP A 196 20.67 20.59 11.14
C ASP A 196 19.27 21.03 10.67
N LYS A 197 19.07 20.97 9.37
CA LYS A 197 17.78 21.01 8.69
C LYS A 197 17.54 19.65 8.07
N LEU A 198 16.52 18.95 8.55
CA LEU A 198 16.09 17.67 8.00
C LEU A 198 14.98 17.88 7.00
N THR A 199 15.14 17.37 5.80
CA THR A 199 14.10 17.31 4.77
C THR A 199 13.73 15.84 4.53
N LEU A 200 12.45 15.53 4.56
CA LEU A 200 11.90 14.21 4.28
C LEU A 200 10.96 14.30 3.09
N ASP A 201 11.27 13.56 2.02
CA ASP A 201 10.38 13.35 0.88
C ASP A 201 9.71 11.99 1.05
N VAL A 202 8.40 11.97 1.15
CA VAL A 202 7.58 10.79 1.41
C VAL A 202 6.67 10.53 0.21
N TYR A 203 6.72 9.29 -0.29
CA TYR A 203 5.92 8.82 -1.42
C TYR A 203 5.05 7.64 -1.02
#